data_3fb8dc32522f60e2fec723a64b55625c
#
_entry.id   3fb8dc32522f60e2fec723a64b55625c
#
_cell.length_a   1.000
_cell.length_b   1.000
_cell.length_c   1.000
_cell.angle_alpha   90.00
_cell.angle_beta   90.00
_cell.angle_gamma   90.00
#
_symmetry.space_group_name_H-M   'P 1'
#
loop_
_entity.id
_entity.type
_entity.pdbx_description
1 polymer ?
#
loop_
_entity_poly.entity_id
_entity_poly.type
_entity_poly.pdbx_seq_one_letter_code
_entity_poly.pdbx_strand_id
1 'polypeptide(L)'
;MSLKNELLRERIRLLGSFLGEAISRQSGEDTLNTIETLRKGFIQERREHNAAHKQQLIELIASLDNQTLKNVIRAFSIYFFLANLTEENYLREQRRVMRAESNQSWEGSFRRTLSECRERQIEPEQIKELIDQLKFIPVFTAHPTEARRRTTMNILQTLYE
;
A
#
# COMPACT_ATOMS: atom_id res chain seq x y z
N MET A 1 19.66 -4.35 4.09
CA MET A 1 18.38 -3.82 3.57
C MET A 1 18.20 -4.42 2.19
N SER A 2 17.15 -5.19 1.91
CA SER A 2 17.05 -5.98 0.67
C SER A 2 16.84 -5.08 -0.56
N LEU A 3 17.54 -5.35 -1.67
CA LEU A 3 17.36 -4.73 -3.01
C LEU A 3 15.86 -4.65 -3.42
N LYS A 4 15.08 -5.63 -2.97
CA LYS A 4 13.62 -5.67 -3.18
C LYS A 4 12.88 -4.46 -2.60
N ASN A 5 13.32 -3.94 -1.45
CA ASN A 5 12.70 -2.77 -0.83
C ASN A 5 13.09 -1.44 -1.51
N GLU A 6 14.22 -1.41 -2.23
CA GLU A 6 14.65 -0.20 -2.95
C GLU A 6 13.79 0.04 -4.18
N LEU A 7 13.56 -0.98 -5.00
CA LEU A 7 12.73 -0.85 -6.19
C LEU A 7 11.29 -0.41 -5.87
N LEU A 8 10.69 -0.99 -4.82
CA LEU A 8 9.36 -0.56 -4.36
C LEU A 8 9.36 0.92 -3.94
N ARG A 9 10.39 1.34 -3.19
CA ARG A 9 10.53 2.74 -2.76
C ARG A 9 10.70 3.70 -3.94
N GLU A 10 11.47 3.31 -4.95
CA GLU A 10 11.67 4.10 -6.17
C GLU A 10 10.36 4.29 -6.92
N ARG A 11 9.57 3.22 -7.10
CA ARG A 11 8.26 3.30 -7.74
C ARG A 11 7.30 4.22 -6.97
N ILE A 12 7.26 4.12 -5.64
CA ILE A 12 6.43 5.00 -4.80
C ILE A 12 6.89 6.45 -4.90
N ARG A 13 8.21 6.71 -4.95
CA ARG A 13 8.75 8.08 -5.13
C ARG A 13 8.37 8.65 -6.48
N LEU A 14 8.47 7.86 -7.55
CA LEU A 14 8.09 8.29 -8.90
C LEU A 14 6.61 8.68 -8.96
N LEU A 15 5.72 7.86 -8.44
CA LEU A 15 4.29 8.19 -8.39
C LEU A 15 4.01 9.39 -7.49
N GLY A 16 4.75 9.52 -6.39
CA GLY A 16 4.69 10.70 -5.52
C GLY A 16 5.11 11.98 -6.23
N SER A 17 6.13 11.94 -7.10
CA SER A 17 6.54 13.11 -7.89
C SER A 17 5.48 13.50 -8.92
N PHE A 18 4.88 12.55 -9.63
CA PHE A 18 3.77 12.82 -10.55
C PHE A 18 2.55 13.42 -9.84
N LEU A 19 2.23 12.90 -8.65
CA LEU A 19 1.17 13.48 -7.83
C LEU A 19 1.51 14.92 -7.42
N GLY A 20 2.75 15.19 -7.01
CA GLY A 20 3.22 16.53 -6.67
C GLY A 20 3.07 17.51 -7.85
N GLU A 21 3.49 17.12 -9.06
CA GLU A 21 3.30 17.93 -10.26
C GLU A 21 1.81 18.19 -10.55
N ALA A 22 0.96 17.20 -10.42
CA ALA A 22 -0.48 17.35 -10.61
C ALA A 22 -1.09 18.32 -9.60
N ILE A 23 -0.67 18.26 -8.33
CA ILE A 23 -1.12 19.16 -7.27
C ILE A 23 -0.66 20.60 -7.56
N SER A 24 0.62 20.79 -7.90
CA SER A 24 1.16 22.10 -8.26
C SER A 24 0.36 22.75 -9.40
N ARG A 25 0.08 21.99 -10.47
CA ARG A 25 -0.68 22.48 -11.63
C ARG A 25 -2.16 22.78 -11.31
N GLN A 26 -2.80 21.98 -10.44
CA GLN A 26 -4.25 22.09 -10.16
C GLN A 26 -4.58 23.00 -8.99
N SER A 27 -3.72 23.05 -7.97
CA SER A 27 -3.99 23.70 -6.69
C SER A 27 -2.94 24.76 -6.31
N GLY A 28 -1.90 24.91 -7.11
CA GLY A 28 -0.82 25.88 -6.92
C GLY A 28 0.32 25.36 -6.02
N GLU A 29 1.45 26.03 -6.13
CA GLU A 29 2.68 25.71 -5.40
C GLU A 29 2.52 25.83 -3.88
N ASP A 30 1.75 26.80 -3.38
CA ASP A 30 1.53 27.01 -1.95
C ASP A 30 0.84 25.80 -1.31
N THR A 31 -0.14 25.22 -2.03
CA THR A 31 -0.80 23.97 -1.59
C THR A 31 0.21 22.82 -1.57
N LEU A 32 1.03 22.66 -2.59
CA LEU A 32 2.06 21.62 -2.63
C LEU A 32 3.07 21.80 -1.48
N ASN A 33 3.53 23.02 -1.23
CA ASN A 33 4.45 23.32 -0.12
C ASN A 33 3.83 22.98 1.25
N THR A 34 2.58 23.27 1.44
CA THR A 34 1.83 22.92 2.65
C THR A 34 1.79 21.39 2.84
N ILE A 35 1.46 20.64 1.78
CA ILE A 35 1.41 19.17 1.80
C ILE A 35 2.80 18.60 2.12
N GLU A 36 3.86 19.09 1.48
CA GLU A 36 5.23 18.65 1.72
C GLU A 36 5.73 18.97 3.14
N THR A 37 5.35 20.14 3.67
CA THR A 37 5.65 20.51 5.06
C THR A 37 5.00 19.55 6.05
N LEU A 38 3.72 19.26 5.87
CA LEU A 38 3.00 18.31 6.71
C LEU A 38 3.58 16.89 6.57
N ARG A 39 3.83 16.43 5.34
CA ARG A 39 4.40 15.11 5.07
C ARG A 39 5.75 14.92 5.73
N LYS A 40 6.68 15.86 5.53
CA LYS A 40 8.02 15.81 6.12
C LYS A 40 7.96 15.94 7.65
N GLY A 41 7.13 16.84 8.13
CA GLY A 41 6.95 17.07 9.56
C GLY A 41 6.43 15.84 10.31
N PHE A 42 5.39 15.17 9.79
CA PHE A 42 4.89 13.92 10.41
C PHE A 42 5.86 12.75 10.30
N ILE A 43 6.68 12.68 9.23
CA ILE A 43 7.76 11.67 9.14
C ILE A 43 8.81 11.93 10.22
N GLN A 44 9.20 13.17 10.45
CA GLN A 44 10.15 13.55 11.47
C GLN A 44 9.58 13.29 12.87
N GLU A 45 8.34 13.72 13.13
CA GLU A 45 7.67 13.49 14.42
C GLU A 45 7.63 12.01 14.78
N ARG A 46 7.31 11.14 13.81
CA ARG A 46 7.31 9.68 14.03
C ARG A 46 8.67 9.11 14.43
N ARG A 47 9.77 9.75 14.05
CA ARG A 47 11.14 9.32 14.39
C ARG A 47 11.59 9.85 15.74
N GLU A 48 11.25 11.11 16.03
CA GLU A 48 11.80 11.88 17.15
C GLU A 48 10.83 11.93 18.35
N HIS A 49 9.54 11.64 18.14
CA HIS A 49 8.47 11.70 19.15
C HIS A 49 8.46 13.04 19.92
N ASN A 50 8.63 14.15 19.19
CA ASN A 50 8.69 15.49 19.77
C ASN A 50 7.27 16.11 19.87
N ALA A 51 6.73 16.17 21.09
CA ALA A 51 5.38 16.70 21.34
C ALA A 51 5.23 18.17 20.90
N ALA A 52 6.24 19.02 21.05
CA ALA A 52 6.20 20.41 20.61
C ALA A 52 6.11 20.53 19.08
N HIS A 53 6.90 19.74 18.36
CA HIS A 53 6.84 19.67 16.90
C HIS A 53 5.48 19.16 16.41
N LYS A 54 4.93 18.13 17.05
CA LYS A 54 3.59 17.63 16.77
C LYS A 54 2.52 18.71 16.94
N GLN A 55 2.61 19.50 18.01
CA GLN A 55 1.69 20.59 18.26
C GLN A 55 1.74 21.67 17.17
N GLN A 56 2.93 22.04 16.70
CA GLN A 56 3.11 22.96 15.58
C GLN A 56 2.44 22.47 14.28
N LEU A 57 2.54 21.16 13.98
CA LEU A 57 1.86 20.58 12.81
C LEU A 57 0.32 20.62 12.96
N ILE A 58 -0.20 20.40 14.17
CA ILE A 58 -1.64 20.51 14.45
C ILE A 58 -2.09 21.95 14.27
N GLU A 59 -1.34 22.94 14.78
CA GLU A 59 -1.65 24.37 14.63
C GLU A 59 -1.61 24.79 13.16
N LEU A 60 -0.64 24.31 12.40
CA LEU A 60 -0.59 24.52 10.94
C LEU A 60 -1.86 24.01 10.27
N ILE A 61 -2.29 22.77 10.59
CA ILE A 61 -3.53 22.21 10.03
C ILE A 61 -4.76 23.06 10.43
N ALA A 62 -4.83 23.50 11.69
CA ALA A 62 -5.93 24.29 12.18
C ALA A 62 -5.99 25.70 11.55
N SER A 63 -4.87 26.21 11.06
CA SER A 63 -4.80 27.53 10.38
C SER A 63 -5.18 27.48 8.90
N LEU A 64 -5.30 26.28 8.31
CA LEU A 64 -5.64 26.15 6.89
C LEU A 64 -7.11 26.54 6.62
N ASP A 65 -7.32 27.24 5.52
CA ASP A 65 -8.68 27.44 5.00
C ASP A 65 -9.31 26.12 4.51
N ASN A 66 -10.62 26.10 4.40
CA ASN A 66 -11.39 24.91 4.02
C ASN A 66 -10.99 24.33 2.65
N GLN A 67 -10.60 25.18 1.70
CA GLN A 67 -10.23 24.70 0.36
C GLN A 67 -8.86 24.05 0.38
N THR A 68 -7.89 24.67 1.01
CA THR A 68 -6.55 24.12 1.19
C THR A 68 -6.59 22.82 2.00
N LEU A 69 -7.38 22.78 3.09
CA LEU A 69 -7.56 21.56 3.88
C LEU A 69 -8.14 20.40 3.05
N LYS A 70 -9.16 20.65 2.22
CA LYS A 70 -9.71 19.64 1.30
C LYS A 70 -8.66 19.13 0.32
N ASN A 71 -7.84 20.02 -0.23
CA ASN A 71 -6.77 19.65 -1.17
C ASN A 71 -5.70 18.81 -0.47
N VAL A 72 -5.33 19.15 0.76
CA VAL A 72 -4.38 18.38 1.59
C VAL A 72 -4.92 16.97 1.86
N ILE A 73 -6.15 16.85 2.34
CA ILE A 73 -6.78 15.53 2.61
C ILE A 73 -6.84 14.68 1.34
N ARG A 74 -7.23 15.30 0.21
CA ARG A 74 -7.31 14.61 -1.08
C ARG A 74 -5.95 14.14 -1.55
N ALA A 75 -4.91 14.95 -1.42
CA ALA A 75 -3.55 14.60 -1.80
C ALA A 75 -3.02 13.40 -1.00
N PHE A 76 -3.16 13.42 0.33
CA PHE A 76 -2.77 12.29 1.17
C PHE A 76 -3.56 11.03 0.84
N SER A 77 -4.87 11.15 0.62
CA SER A 77 -5.71 10.01 0.23
C SER A 77 -5.26 9.36 -1.08
N ILE A 78 -4.94 10.18 -2.08
CA ILE A 78 -4.41 9.69 -3.37
C ILE A 78 -3.02 9.09 -3.18
N TYR A 79 -2.14 9.73 -2.42
CA TYR A 79 -0.80 9.22 -2.16
C TYR A 79 -0.83 7.83 -1.51
N PHE A 80 -1.59 7.65 -0.44
CA PHE A 80 -1.70 6.33 0.21
C PHE A 80 -2.30 5.29 -0.71
N PHE A 81 -3.25 5.70 -1.52
CA PHE A 81 -3.83 4.79 -2.50
C PHE A 81 -2.80 4.33 -3.55
N LEU A 82 -2.03 5.26 -4.12
CA LEU A 82 -0.97 4.93 -5.07
C LEU A 82 0.10 4.04 -4.43
N ALA A 83 0.47 4.31 -3.18
CA ALA A 83 1.42 3.50 -2.44
C ALA A 83 0.93 2.06 -2.27
N ASN A 84 -0.32 1.87 -1.82
CA ASN A 84 -0.92 0.54 -1.63
C ASN A 84 -1.04 -0.22 -2.95
N LEU A 85 -1.45 0.45 -4.02
CA LEU A 85 -1.55 -0.14 -5.35
C LEU A 85 -0.17 -0.58 -5.88
N THR A 86 0.85 0.26 -5.65
CA THR A 86 2.23 -0.06 -6.04
C THR A 86 2.74 -1.29 -5.30
N GLU A 87 2.48 -1.37 -4.00
CA GLU A 87 2.87 -2.51 -3.18
C GLU A 87 2.18 -3.79 -3.65
N GLU A 88 0.88 -3.74 -3.92
CA GLU A 88 0.11 -4.89 -4.41
C GLU A 88 0.64 -5.39 -5.75
N ASN A 89 0.88 -4.49 -6.72
CA ASN A 89 1.44 -4.86 -8.02
C ASN A 89 2.85 -5.41 -7.90
N TYR A 90 3.68 -4.82 -7.05
CA TYR A 90 5.02 -5.30 -6.77
C TYR A 90 5.01 -6.75 -6.22
N LEU A 91 4.13 -7.03 -5.27
CA LEU A 91 3.97 -8.37 -4.71
C LEU A 91 3.48 -9.39 -5.75
N ARG A 92 2.56 -8.98 -6.64
CA ARG A 92 2.09 -9.82 -7.75
C ARG A 92 3.22 -10.15 -8.73
N GLU A 93 4.03 -9.16 -9.08
CA GLU A 93 5.18 -9.32 -9.97
C GLU A 93 6.23 -10.26 -9.35
N GLN A 94 6.56 -10.08 -8.08
CA GLN A 94 7.46 -10.98 -7.34
C GLN A 94 6.96 -12.43 -7.33
N ARG A 95 5.67 -12.65 -7.13
CA ARG A 95 5.07 -13.99 -7.19
C ARG A 95 5.14 -14.60 -8.59
N ARG A 96 4.99 -13.79 -9.65
CA ARG A 96 5.14 -14.26 -11.04
C ARG A 96 6.57 -14.69 -11.32
N VAL A 97 7.55 -13.90 -10.93
CA VAL A 97 8.98 -14.20 -11.10
C VAL A 97 9.33 -15.47 -10.33
N MET A 98 8.94 -15.60 -9.08
CA MET A 98 9.19 -16.81 -8.29
C MET A 98 8.61 -18.08 -8.95
N ARG A 99 7.42 -17.98 -9.55
CA ARG A 99 6.81 -19.11 -10.26
C ARG A 99 7.57 -19.48 -11.53
N ALA A 100 8.09 -18.47 -12.25
CA ALA A 100 8.79 -18.69 -13.51
C ALA A 100 10.22 -19.25 -13.32
N GLU A 101 10.94 -18.74 -12.31
CA GLU A 101 12.37 -19.01 -12.16
C GLU A 101 12.69 -20.25 -11.33
N SER A 102 11.89 -20.62 -10.34
CA SER A 102 12.30 -21.60 -9.34
C SER A 102 11.39 -22.79 -9.14
N ASN A 103 10.25 -22.86 -9.81
CA ASN A 103 9.19 -23.84 -9.45
C ASN A 103 8.87 -23.85 -7.92
N GLN A 104 9.45 -22.89 -7.17
CA GLN A 104 9.22 -22.72 -5.74
C GLN A 104 7.90 -22.01 -5.50
N SER A 105 7.16 -22.54 -4.57
CA SER A 105 5.91 -21.91 -4.12
C SER A 105 6.22 -20.89 -3.03
N TRP A 106 5.51 -19.75 -3.02
CA TRP A 106 5.67 -18.74 -1.97
C TRP A 106 5.20 -19.27 -0.62
N GLU A 107 5.76 -18.72 0.44
CA GLU A 107 5.37 -19.03 1.81
C GLU A 107 3.88 -18.78 2.04
N GLY A 108 3.20 -19.71 2.71
CA GLY A 108 1.74 -19.67 2.90
C GLY A 108 0.92 -20.11 1.68
N SER A 109 1.53 -20.55 0.58
CA SER A 109 0.78 -21.15 -0.53
C SER A 109 0.43 -22.60 -0.21
N PHE A 110 -0.72 -23.04 -0.70
CA PHE A 110 -1.19 -24.42 -0.53
C PHE A 110 -0.14 -25.44 -1.02
N ARG A 111 0.48 -25.16 -2.16
CA ARG A 111 1.55 -26.02 -2.71
C ARG A 111 2.76 -26.13 -1.79
N ARG A 112 3.19 -25.01 -1.19
CA ARG A 112 4.31 -25.02 -0.25
C ARG A 112 3.97 -25.76 1.02
N THR A 113 2.79 -25.52 1.57
CA THR A 113 2.32 -26.22 2.76
C THR A 113 2.28 -27.73 2.54
N LEU A 114 1.79 -28.20 1.38
CA LEU A 114 1.82 -29.62 1.04
C LEU A 114 3.25 -30.18 0.92
N SER A 115 4.18 -29.39 0.34
CA SER A 115 5.59 -29.79 0.28
C SER A 115 6.20 -29.92 1.67
N GLU A 116 5.92 -28.99 2.56
CA GLU A 116 6.37 -29.02 3.95
C GLU A 116 5.74 -30.19 4.74
N CYS A 117 4.47 -30.50 4.49
CA CYS A 117 3.84 -31.71 5.05
C CYS A 117 4.58 -32.97 4.60
N ARG A 118 4.94 -33.05 3.33
CA ARG A 118 5.69 -34.17 2.78
C ARG A 118 7.10 -34.27 3.38
N GLU A 119 7.80 -33.16 3.51
CA GLU A 119 9.13 -33.10 4.15
C GLU A 119 9.09 -33.53 5.62
N ARG A 120 7.99 -33.24 6.30
CA ARG A 120 7.75 -33.68 7.69
C ARG A 120 7.18 -35.09 7.80
N GLN A 121 7.06 -35.81 6.69
CA GLN A 121 6.52 -37.18 6.65
C GLN A 121 5.10 -37.30 7.22
N ILE A 122 4.27 -36.26 7.01
CA ILE A 122 2.86 -36.31 7.39
C ILE A 122 2.13 -37.19 6.38
N GLU A 123 1.41 -38.20 6.86
CA GLU A 123 0.68 -39.13 6.01
C GLU A 123 -0.45 -38.44 5.25
N PRO A 124 -0.69 -38.82 3.96
CA PRO A 124 -1.76 -38.22 3.15
C PRO A 124 -3.15 -38.33 3.78
N GLU A 125 -3.40 -39.40 4.52
CA GLU A 125 -4.65 -39.67 5.22
C GLU A 125 -4.92 -38.64 6.31
N GLN A 126 -3.88 -38.21 7.04
CA GLN A 126 -3.98 -37.17 8.07
C GLN A 126 -4.27 -35.81 7.45
N ILE A 127 -3.65 -35.51 6.30
CA ILE A 127 -3.92 -34.28 5.56
C ILE A 127 -5.37 -34.27 5.05
N LYS A 128 -5.84 -35.38 4.53
CA LYS A 128 -7.22 -35.54 4.05
C LYS A 128 -8.23 -35.35 5.18
N GLU A 129 -8.00 -36.00 6.32
CA GLU A 129 -8.87 -35.86 7.49
C GLU A 129 -8.95 -34.40 7.97
N LEU A 130 -7.81 -33.69 7.98
CA LEU A 130 -7.77 -32.26 8.31
C LEU A 130 -8.57 -31.42 7.30
N ILE A 131 -8.41 -31.69 6.00
CA ILE A 131 -9.13 -30.96 4.95
C ILE A 131 -10.64 -31.22 5.02
N ASP A 132 -11.04 -32.43 5.33
CA ASP A 132 -12.47 -32.80 5.47
C ASP A 132 -13.13 -32.10 6.68
N GLN A 133 -12.35 -31.73 7.69
CA GLN A 133 -12.81 -30.97 8.86
C GLN A 133 -12.75 -29.43 8.63
N LEU A 134 -12.00 -28.97 7.64
CA LEU A 134 -11.86 -27.53 7.34
C LEU A 134 -13.19 -26.94 6.85
N LYS A 135 -13.61 -25.86 7.53
CA LYS A 135 -14.75 -25.06 7.10
C LYS A 135 -14.24 -23.69 6.67
N PHE A 136 -14.53 -23.32 5.44
CA PHE A 136 -14.30 -21.96 4.94
C PHE A 136 -15.62 -21.17 5.04
N ILE A 137 -15.62 -20.19 5.93
CA ILE A 137 -16.78 -19.31 6.12
C ILE A 137 -16.38 -17.91 5.62
N PRO A 138 -16.75 -17.55 4.38
CA PRO A 138 -16.47 -16.21 3.88
C PRO A 138 -17.34 -15.19 4.62
N VAL A 139 -16.70 -14.17 5.18
CA VAL A 139 -17.39 -13.03 5.77
C VAL A 139 -17.29 -11.86 4.80
N PHE A 140 -18.43 -11.42 4.29
CA PHE A 140 -18.51 -10.24 3.43
C PHE A 140 -18.85 -9.04 4.31
N THR A 141 -17.92 -8.10 4.39
CA THR A 141 -18.12 -6.82 5.06
C THR A 141 -18.17 -5.72 4.02
N ALA A 142 -19.12 -4.79 4.17
CA ALA A 142 -19.14 -3.58 3.37
C ALA A 142 -18.15 -2.57 3.97
N HIS A 143 -17.00 -2.37 3.32
CA HIS A 143 -16.08 -1.29 3.64
C HIS A 143 -16.24 -0.17 2.60
N PRO A 144 -17.13 0.81 2.84
CA PRO A 144 -17.40 1.88 1.88
C PRO A 144 -16.15 2.74 1.57
N THR A 145 -15.16 2.73 2.47
CA THR A 145 -13.88 3.39 2.25
C THR A 145 -13.02 2.73 1.17
N GLU A 146 -13.21 1.45 0.92
CA GLU A 146 -12.53 0.69 -0.12
C GLU A 146 -13.32 0.64 -1.44
N ALA A 147 -14.61 0.94 -1.40
CA ALA A 147 -15.44 1.00 -2.59
C ALA A 147 -15.01 2.18 -3.48
N ARG A 148 -14.50 1.87 -4.65
CA ARG A 148 -14.04 2.87 -5.63
C ARG A 148 -14.88 2.82 -6.89
N ARG A 149 -15.04 4.00 -7.51
CA ARG A 149 -15.71 4.06 -8.81
C ARG A 149 -14.91 3.27 -9.83
N ARG A 150 -15.61 2.52 -10.68
CA ARG A 150 -15.00 1.72 -11.74
C ARG A 150 -14.09 2.55 -12.66
N THR A 151 -14.46 3.78 -12.92
CA THR A 151 -13.63 4.73 -13.70
C THR A 151 -12.29 5.01 -13.04
N THR A 152 -12.26 5.19 -11.72
CA THR A 152 -11.01 5.37 -10.97
C THR A 152 -10.14 4.12 -11.05
N MET A 153 -10.73 2.95 -10.92
CA MET A 153 -10.00 1.67 -11.03
C MET A 153 -9.40 1.48 -12.43
N ASN A 154 -10.15 1.81 -13.49
CA ASN A 154 -9.65 1.71 -14.85
C ASN A 154 -8.46 2.66 -15.10
N ILE A 155 -8.56 3.93 -14.65
CA ILE A 155 -7.46 4.90 -14.77
C ILE A 155 -6.19 4.41 -14.06
N LEU A 156 -6.37 3.82 -12.89
CA LEU A 156 -5.25 3.30 -12.10
C LEU A 156 -4.62 2.06 -12.72
N GLN A 157 -5.42 1.24 -13.37
CA GLN A 157 -4.92 0.07 -14.10
C GLN A 157 -4.04 0.50 -15.28
N THR A 158 -4.46 1.53 -16.02
CA THR A 158 -3.68 2.13 -17.11
C THR A 158 -2.34 2.75 -16.67
N LEU A 159 -2.20 3.14 -15.41
CA LEU A 159 -0.92 3.63 -14.87
C LEU A 159 0.15 2.53 -14.72
N TYR A 160 -0.24 1.25 -14.79
CA TYR A 160 0.65 0.10 -14.60
C TYR A 160 0.80 -0.78 -15.86
N GLU A 161 0.10 -0.44 -16.94
CA GLU A 161 0.28 -1.03 -18.27
C GLU A 161 1.37 -0.31 -19.06
#